data_e3e1df6a43052077c7a7acafdd7f6cb0
#
_entry.id   e3e1df6a43052077c7a7acafdd7f6cb0
#
_cell.length_a   1.000
_cell.length_b   1.000
_cell.length_c   1.000
_cell.angle_alpha   90.00
_cell.angle_beta   90.00
_cell.angle_gamma   90.00
#
_symmetry.space_group_name_H-M   'P 1'
#
loop_
_entity.id
_entity.type
_entity.pdbx_description
1 polymer ?
#
loop_
_entity_poly.entity_id
_entity_poly.type
_entity_poly.pdbx_seq_one_letter_code
_entity_poly.pdbx_strand_id
1 'polypeptide(L)'
;MVQRKTYDTRVKYLVMKGLLPDVYRKQIHKSLVSKWKRESPEKYTGYELNDNIEELYELMKKISEDQRLLRTIRAFYRINKTLKDIIGKGNDYLKRIREFKHQIVETIQRGKKTIGIKRGIKLFGISPSTYRIWAMESYFRCGQSLSKLCNSAYPQQLTAKEVHKMHRILSSQEFQHWPIISVAYYGMRESILKAHPNTWYKYARLMRLKRRRFKKLKKNYDEGLRASAPNEKWHADITELKTADGRTSYIYLVMDNFSRYITSWRVADKVCAKVRIETFEETIINAGLKPKQKEKTELIVDGGTENNNKSVETLLEKYPVDKLVALRDILKSNSMVESLNKIIKYDYLYPRNIHDQKELEKIMRKIVVPDYNDKRPNGQLFGLTPAEAYGRKTVNFKKIREKMVEAHHKRIAYNQTHACLGCPFGCNQN
;
A
#
# COMPACT_ATOMS: atom_id res chain seq x y z
N MET A 1 24.88 26.56 -15.24
CA MET A 1 24.65 27.60 -16.28
C MET A 1 23.77 28.70 -15.70
N VAL A 2 24.29 29.94 -15.58
CA VAL A 2 23.51 31.09 -15.13
C VAL A 2 22.57 31.50 -16.28
N GLN A 3 21.28 31.32 -16.08
CA GLN A 3 20.25 31.74 -17.08
C GLN A 3 20.32 33.25 -17.22
N ARG A 4 20.77 33.77 -18.39
CA ARG A 4 20.76 35.19 -18.70
C ARG A 4 19.30 35.65 -18.74
N LYS A 5 18.94 36.66 -17.90
CA LYS A 5 17.62 37.31 -17.96
C LYS A 5 17.51 38.07 -19.26
N THR A 6 16.52 37.74 -20.07
CA THR A 6 16.13 38.51 -21.26
C THR A 6 15.07 39.55 -20.86
N TYR A 7 15.16 40.74 -21.43
CA TYR A 7 14.22 41.81 -21.20
C TYR A 7 13.56 42.21 -22.51
N ASP A 8 12.26 42.46 -22.44
CA ASP A 8 11.46 42.96 -23.57
C ASP A 8 12.03 44.30 -24.09
N THR A 9 12.00 44.50 -25.41
CA THR A 9 12.55 45.71 -26.05
C THR A 9 11.80 46.94 -25.60
N ARG A 10 10.48 46.88 -25.37
CA ARG A 10 9.67 47.96 -24.83
C ARG A 10 10.16 48.43 -23.44
N VAL A 11 10.54 47.49 -22.57
CA VAL A 11 11.10 47.82 -21.26
C VAL A 11 12.44 48.55 -21.39
N LYS A 12 13.29 48.17 -22.37
CA LYS A 12 14.55 48.88 -22.67
C LYS A 12 14.30 50.29 -23.16
N TYR A 13 13.32 50.45 -24.06
CA TYR A 13 12.89 51.76 -24.54
C TYR A 13 12.40 52.65 -23.40
N LEU A 14 11.52 52.15 -22.51
CA LEU A 14 11.05 52.92 -21.34
C LEU A 14 12.21 53.32 -20.39
N VAL A 15 13.23 52.49 -20.25
CA VAL A 15 14.44 52.81 -19.48
C VAL A 15 15.25 53.93 -20.18
N MET A 16 15.43 53.86 -21.49
CA MET A 16 16.14 54.86 -22.30
C MET A 16 15.46 56.21 -22.20
N LYS A 17 14.15 56.26 -22.34
CA LYS A 17 13.33 57.50 -22.21
C LYS A 17 13.17 57.97 -20.75
N GLY A 18 13.64 57.20 -19.75
CA GLY A 18 13.48 57.57 -18.35
C GLY A 18 12.07 57.41 -17.79
N LEU A 19 11.17 56.75 -18.56
CA LEU A 19 9.76 56.61 -18.23
C LEU A 19 9.48 55.36 -17.36
N LEU A 20 10.44 54.43 -17.18
CA LEU A 20 10.20 53.22 -16.39
C LEU A 20 10.04 53.53 -14.90
N PRO A 21 8.89 53.22 -14.26
CA PRO A 21 8.66 53.47 -12.84
C PRO A 21 9.73 52.86 -11.97
N ASP A 22 10.10 53.51 -10.86
CA ASP A 22 11.20 53.12 -9.96
C ASP A 22 11.07 51.71 -9.38
N VAL A 23 9.85 51.29 -9.11
CA VAL A 23 9.56 49.95 -8.60
C VAL A 23 10.08 48.85 -9.55
N TYR A 24 9.98 49.05 -10.85
CA TYR A 24 10.49 48.11 -11.87
C TYR A 24 11.95 48.36 -12.16
N ARG A 25 12.40 49.64 -12.22
CA ARG A 25 13.80 50.02 -12.44
C ARG A 25 14.74 49.39 -11.39
N LYS A 26 14.33 49.37 -10.11
CA LYS A 26 15.09 48.76 -9.02
C LYS A 26 15.27 47.23 -9.14
N GLN A 27 14.46 46.57 -9.98
CA GLN A 27 14.58 45.14 -10.22
C GLN A 27 15.56 44.77 -11.35
N ILE A 28 16.01 45.77 -12.11
CA ILE A 28 16.96 45.64 -13.20
C ILE A 28 18.35 45.97 -12.66
N HIS A 29 19.37 45.16 -13.02
CA HIS A 29 20.73 45.44 -12.59
C HIS A 29 21.20 46.81 -13.05
N LYS A 30 21.85 47.57 -12.16
CA LYS A 30 22.26 48.96 -12.41
C LYS A 30 23.08 49.14 -13.69
N SER A 31 23.96 48.17 -14.01
CA SER A 31 24.79 48.20 -15.23
C SER A 31 23.94 48.15 -16.52
N LEU A 32 22.85 47.36 -16.52
CA LEU A 32 21.92 47.26 -17.66
C LEU A 32 21.12 48.55 -17.82
N VAL A 33 20.64 49.14 -16.73
CA VAL A 33 19.95 50.43 -16.74
C VAL A 33 20.86 51.50 -17.30
N SER A 34 22.12 51.58 -16.85
CA SER A 34 23.12 52.56 -17.35
C SER A 34 23.44 52.32 -18.83
N LYS A 35 23.58 51.05 -19.25
CA LYS A 35 23.79 50.69 -20.65
C LYS A 35 22.66 51.18 -21.55
N TRP A 36 21.40 50.85 -21.20
CA TRP A 36 20.24 51.20 -22.02
C TRP A 36 19.96 52.69 -22.07
N LYS A 37 20.27 53.45 -21.02
CA LYS A 37 20.20 54.93 -21.03
C LYS A 37 21.17 55.58 -22.00
N ARG A 38 22.28 54.91 -22.34
CA ARG A 38 23.28 55.41 -23.29
C ARG A 38 23.07 54.87 -24.72
N GLU A 39 22.09 54.00 -24.93
CA GLU A 39 21.78 53.47 -26.28
C GLU A 39 21.19 54.58 -27.15
N SER A 40 21.56 54.55 -28.44
CA SER A 40 20.99 55.54 -29.43
C SER A 40 19.49 55.35 -29.57
N PRO A 41 18.70 56.45 -29.61
CA PRO A 41 17.25 56.45 -29.92
C PRO A 41 16.92 55.71 -31.20
N GLU A 42 17.79 55.78 -32.22
CA GLU A 42 17.59 55.13 -33.52
C GLU A 42 17.39 53.63 -33.43
N LYS A 43 17.96 53.03 -32.42
CA LYS A 43 17.78 51.56 -32.13
C LYS A 43 16.33 51.19 -31.81
N TYR A 44 15.53 52.16 -31.45
CA TYR A 44 14.14 51.98 -31.04
C TYR A 44 13.18 52.72 -31.99
N THR A 45 13.63 53.05 -33.17
CA THR A 45 12.80 53.72 -34.20
C THR A 45 11.54 52.92 -34.51
N GLY A 46 10.38 53.54 -34.46
CA GLY A 46 9.07 52.89 -34.62
C GLY A 46 8.39 52.44 -33.32
N TYR A 47 9.11 52.38 -32.20
CA TYR A 47 8.48 52.03 -30.91
C TYR A 47 7.71 53.21 -30.30
N GLU A 48 8.11 54.46 -30.57
CA GLU A 48 7.43 55.70 -30.14
C GLU A 48 6.05 55.88 -30.77
N LEU A 49 5.81 55.26 -31.94
CA LEU A 49 4.53 55.28 -32.64
C LEU A 49 3.61 54.11 -32.28
N ASN A 50 4.00 53.34 -31.31
CA ASN A 50 3.27 52.14 -30.92
C ASN A 50 2.40 52.42 -29.70
N ASP A 51 1.08 52.56 -29.90
CA ASP A 51 0.08 52.80 -28.85
C ASP A 51 0.21 51.84 -27.66
N ASN A 52 0.67 50.61 -27.92
CA ASN A 52 0.93 49.65 -26.86
C ASN A 52 2.02 50.07 -25.85
N ILE A 53 2.89 51.04 -26.16
CA ILE A 53 3.92 51.52 -25.21
C ILE A 53 3.30 52.49 -24.22
N GLU A 54 2.42 53.37 -24.67
CA GLU A 54 1.70 54.27 -23.78
C GLU A 54 0.76 53.52 -22.86
N GLU A 55 0.00 52.55 -23.39
CA GLU A 55 -0.82 51.64 -22.57
C GLU A 55 0.03 50.86 -21.57
N LEU A 56 1.18 50.34 -21.98
CA LEU A 56 2.09 49.62 -21.09
C LEU A 56 2.63 50.55 -20.00
N TYR A 57 3.00 51.78 -20.33
CA TYR A 57 3.49 52.76 -19.37
C TYR A 57 2.40 53.11 -18.35
N GLU A 58 1.20 53.43 -18.80
CA GLU A 58 0.06 53.73 -17.92
C GLU A 58 -0.32 52.55 -17.04
N LEU A 59 -0.31 51.33 -17.59
CA LEU A 59 -0.55 50.11 -16.82
C LEU A 59 0.54 49.91 -15.77
N MET A 60 1.81 50.08 -16.13
CA MET A 60 2.95 49.94 -15.19
C MET A 60 2.90 51.02 -14.11
N LYS A 61 2.50 52.23 -14.46
CA LYS A 61 2.31 53.34 -13.50
C LYS A 61 1.20 52.99 -12.51
N LYS A 62 0.00 52.64 -12.98
CA LYS A 62 -1.13 52.21 -12.15
C LYS A 62 -0.74 51.03 -11.20
N ILE A 63 -0.04 50.04 -11.73
CA ILE A 63 0.42 48.87 -10.90
C ILE A 63 1.46 49.36 -9.88
N SER A 64 2.34 50.31 -10.20
CA SER A 64 3.38 50.79 -9.26
C SER A 64 2.79 51.67 -8.16
N GLU A 65 1.72 52.39 -8.43
CA GLU A 65 1.02 53.26 -7.47
C GLU A 65 0.09 52.44 -6.55
N ASP A 66 -0.57 51.39 -7.08
CA ASP A 66 -1.44 50.51 -6.30
C ASP A 66 -0.68 49.34 -5.68
N GLN A 67 -0.32 49.50 -4.41
CA GLN A 67 0.34 48.46 -3.64
C GLN A 67 -0.47 47.14 -3.53
N ARG A 68 -1.79 47.25 -3.58
CA ARG A 68 -2.69 46.06 -3.53
C ARG A 68 -2.62 45.28 -4.84
N LEU A 69 -2.69 46.00 -5.97
CA LEU A 69 -2.56 45.41 -7.30
C LEU A 69 -1.19 44.75 -7.51
N LEU A 70 -0.12 45.43 -7.10
CA LEU A 70 1.24 44.91 -7.16
C LEU A 70 1.41 43.60 -6.37
N ARG A 71 0.84 43.55 -5.15
CA ARG A 71 0.85 42.30 -4.33
C ARG A 71 0.07 41.18 -5.01
N THR A 72 -1.07 41.50 -5.61
CA THR A 72 -1.91 40.53 -6.33
C THR A 72 -1.17 39.94 -7.54
N ILE A 73 -0.56 40.77 -8.38
CA ILE A 73 0.23 40.33 -9.52
C ILE A 73 1.41 39.43 -9.07
N ARG A 74 2.12 39.83 -8.04
CA ARG A 74 3.22 39.02 -7.48
C ARG A 74 2.75 37.65 -6.96
N ALA A 75 1.57 37.56 -6.35
CA ALA A 75 1.00 36.34 -5.86
C ALA A 75 0.61 35.40 -7.03
N PHE A 76 -0.04 35.91 -8.08
CA PHE A 76 -0.34 35.15 -9.29
C PHE A 76 0.92 34.69 -10.03
N TYR A 77 1.93 35.55 -10.14
CA TYR A 77 3.21 35.17 -10.74
C TYR A 77 3.86 33.96 -10.01
N ARG A 78 3.84 33.97 -8.68
CA ARG A 78 4.38 32.81 -7.88
C ARG A 78 3.61 31.54 -8.14
N ILE A 79 2.27 31.62 -8.20
CA ILE A 79 1.43 30.44 -8.51
C ILE A 79 1.76 29.91 -9.91
N ASN A 80 1.81 30.78 -10.93
CA ASN A 80 2.16 30.37 -12.28
C ASN A 80 3.57 29.76 -12.39
N LYS A 81 4.54 30.33 -11.67
CA LYS A 81 5.88 29.79 -11.62
C LYS A 81 5.89 28.37 -11.04
N THR A 82 5.22 28.17 -9.91
CA THR A 82 5.10 26.82 -9.28
C THR A 82 4.38 25.85 -10.20
N LEU A 83 3.32 26.26 -10.89
CA LEU A 83 2.63 25.42 -11.86
C LEU A 83 3.54 25.03 -13.04
N LYS A 84 4.31 26.00 -13.59
CA LYS A 84 5.28 25.71 -14.65
C LYS A 84 6.37 24.72 -14.20
N ASP A 85 6.87 24.86 -12.98
CA ASP A 85 7.85 23.92 -12.42
C ASP A 85 7.27 22.50 -12.29
N ILE A 86 5.97 22.39 -12.01
CA ILE A 86 5.26 21.10 -11.94
C ILE A 86 5.01 20.53 -13.33
N ILE A 87 4.51 21.31 -14.27
CA ILE A 87 4.10 20.86 -15.62
C ILE A 87 5.32 20.59 -16.52
N GLY A 88 6.38 21.38 -16.42
CA GLY A 88 7.54 21.35 -17.31
C GLY A 88 8.35 20.04 -17.31
N LYS A 89 7.98 19.06 -16.52
CA LYS A 89 8.73 17.79 -16.34
C LYS A 89 7.98 16.51 -16.79
N GLY A 90 6.93 16.56 -17.65
CA GLY A 90 6.24 15.41 -18.30
C GLY A 90 4.80 15.12 -17.83
N ASN A 91 4.19 14.06 -18.34
CA ASN A 91 2.74 13.83 -18.40
C ASN A 91 2.02 13.36 -17.10
N ASP A 92 2.70 13.19 -15.98
CA ASP A 92 2.07 12.62 -14.76
C ASP A 92 1.80 13.72 -13.69
N TYR A 93 0.88 14.65 -14.01
CA TYR A 93 0.52 15.78 -13.15
C TYR A 93 0.12 15.36 -11.73
N LEU A 94 -0.72 14.32 -11.58
CA LEU A 94 -1.22 13.88 -10.28
C LEU A 94 -0.13 13.28 -9.36
N LYS A 95 0.87 12.65 -9.95
CA LYS A 95 2.00 12.12 -9.20
C LYS A 95 2.94 13.24 -8.77
N ARG A 96 3.22 14.17 -9.66
CA ARG A 96 4.11 15.31 -9.44
C ARG A 96 3.57 16.32 -8.46
N ILE A 97 2.28 16.62 -8.50
CA ILE A 97 1.68 17.55 -7.54
C ILE A 97 1.92 17.11 -6.08
N ARG A 98 2.06 15.80 -5.83
CA ARG A 98 2.42 15.26 -4.51
C ARG A 98 3.89 15.47 -4.16
N GLU A 99 4.78 15.43 -5.13
CA GLU A 99 6.22 15.70 -4.92
C GLU A 99 6.45 17.17 -4.55
N PHE A 100 5.67 18.08 -5.15
CA PHE A 100 5.73 19.52 -4.92
C PHE A 100 4.83 20.03 -3.77
N LYS A 101 4.22 19.14 -2.99
CA LYS A 101 3.25 19.50 -1.93
C LYS A 101 3.72 20.62 -1.00
N HIS A 102 4.98 20.63 -0.60
CA HIS A 102 5.53 21.66 0.30
C HIS A 102 5.62 23.03 -0.38
N GLN A 103 6.07 23.06 -1.63
CA GLN A 103 6.18 24.28 -2.42
C GLN A 103 4.79 24.87 -2.75
N ILE A 104 3.79 24.01 -3.01
CA ILE A 104 2.40 24.40 -3.20
C ILE A 104 1.84 25.04 -1.94
N VAL A 105 2.00 24.39 -0.79
CA VAL A 105 1.54 24.92 0.50
C VAL A 105 2.17 26.27 0.79
N GLU A 106 3.49 26.39 0.63
CA GLU A 106 4.22 27.65 0.83
C GLU A 106 3.73 28.76 -0.10
N THR A 107 3.50 28.44 -1.38
CA THR A 107 2.99 29.39 -2.38
C THR A 107 1.60 29.90 -2.00
N ILE A 108 0.70 29.01 -1.58
CA ILE A 108 -0.66 29.38 -1.12
C ILE A 108 -0.58 30.23 0.14
N GLN A 109 0.27 29.88 1.10
CA GLN A 109 0.42 30.62 2.35
C GLN A 109 0.99 32.04 2.11
N ARG A 110 1.97 32.19 1.24
CA ARG A 110 2.50 33.49 0.84
C ARG A 110 1.44 34.36 0.17
N GLY A 111 0.51 33.75 -0.56
CA GLY A 111 -0.62 34.42 -1.20
C GLY A 111 -1.85 34.63 -0.33
N LYS A 112 -1.88 34.13 0.92
CA LYS A 112 -3.06 34.09 1.79
C LYS A 112 -3.76 35.43 1.96
N LYS A 113 -3.00 36.50 2.22
CA LYS A 113 -3.56 37.87 2.44
C LYS A 113 -4.08 38.50 1.18
N THR A 114 -3.64 38.08 0.00
CA THR A 114 -3.93 38.75 -1.28
C THR A 114 -4.98 38.00 -2.12
N ILE A 115 -4.80 36.70 -2.29
CA ILE A 115 -5.66 35.84 -3.12
C ILE A 115 -6.65 35.06 -2.26
N GLY A 116 -6.27 34.73 -1.02
CA GLY A 116 -7.02 33.88 -0.12
C GLY A 116 -6.73 32.40 -0.36
N ILE A 117 -6.83 31.60 0.72
CA ILE A 117 -6.53 30.15 0.68
C ILE A 117 -7.47 29.41 -0.26
N LYS A 118 -8.78 29.69 -0.24
CA LYS A 118 -9.78 28.98 -1.07
C LYS A 118 -9.47 29.11 -2.58
N ARG A 119 -9.14 30.33 -3.04
CA ARG A 119 -8.76 30.56 -4.45
C ARG A 119 -7.42 29.92 -4.79
N GLY A 120 -6.44 30.02 -3.90
CA GLY A 120 -5.14 29.34 -4.08
C GLY A 120 -5.27 27.82 -4.24
N ILE A 121 -6.07 27.18 -3.42
CA ILE A 121 -6.37 25.74 -3.49
C ILE A 121 -6.99 25.39 -4.86
N LYS A 122 -7.99 26.17 -5.31
CA LYS A 122 -8.67 25.97 -6.60
C LYS A 122 -7.70 26.08 -7.78
N LEU A 123 -6.76 27.04 -7.75
CA LEU A 123 -5.77 27.24 -8.80
C LEU A 123 -4.80 26.06 -8.97
N PHE A 124 -4.51 25.32 -7.89
CA PHE A 124 -3.71 24.10 -7.96
C PHE A 124 -4.54 22.82 -8.16
N GLY A 125 -5.87 22.92 -8.30
CA GLY A 125 -6.75 21.77 -8.53
C GLY A 125 -6.75 20.74 -7.39
N ILE A 126 -6.45 21.17 -6.15
CA ILE A 126 -6.42 20.29 -4.98
C ILE A 126 -7.64 20.49 -4.08
N SER A 127 -8.02 19.44 -3.32
CA SER A 127 -9.13 19.55 -2.39
C SER A 127 -8.73 20.34 -1.11
N PRO A 128 -9.68 21.00 -0.42
CA PRO A 128 -9.41 21.63 0.88
C PRO A 128 -8.85 20.64 1.93
N SER A 129 -9.31 19.40 1.92
CA SER A 129 -8.81 18.34 2.78
C SER A 129 -7.36 17.99 2.48
N THR A 130 -7.02 17.82 1.20
CA THR A 130 -5.64 17.57 0.75
C THR A 130 -4.71 18.73 1.15
N TYR A 131 -5.14 19.97 0.94
CA TYR A 131 -4.35 21.14 1.36
C TYR A 131 -4.12 21.15 2.88
N ARG A 132 -5.16 20.86 3.68
CA ARG A 132 -5.04 20.82 5.14
C ARG A 132 -4.01 19.79 5.60
N ILE A 133 -4.07 18.58 5.03
CA ILE A 133 -3.10 17.52 5.32
C ILE A 133 -1.68 17.97 4.95
N TRP A 134 -1.48 18.51 3.75
CA TRP A 134 -0.16 18.97 3.29
C TRP A 134 0.38 20.16 4.09
N ALA A 135 -0.49 21.09 4.50
CA ALA A 135 -0.10 22.19 5.36
C ALA A 135 0.38 21.67 6.73
N MET A 136 -0.37 20.73 7.35
CA MET A 136 0.05 20.12 8.59
C MET A 136 1.37 19.36 8.42
N GLU A 137 1.53 18.56 7.36
CA GLU A 137 2.79 17.88 7.05
C GLU A 137 3.97 18.83 6.84
N SER A 138 3.73 20.04 6.35
CA SER A 138 4.76 21.06 6.15
C SER A 138 5.18 21.77 7.44
N TYR A 139 4.22 22.04 8.33
CA TYR A 139 4.46 22.76 9.58
C TYR A 139 4.89 21.86 10.73
N PHE A 140 4.35 20.62 10.81
CA PHE A 140 4.59 19.72 11.94
C PHE A 140 5.56 18.59 11.58
N ARG A 141 6.64 18.89 10.87
CA ARG A 141 7.71 17.92 10.58
C ARG A 141 8.43 17.52 11.86
N CYS A 142 8.51 16.23 12.11
CA CYS A 142 9.25 15.68 13.24
C CYS A 142 10.42 14.81 12.77
N GLY A 143 11.65 15.14 13.15
CA GLY A 143 12.84 14.33 12.84
C GLY A 143 12.89 13.01 13.64
N GLN A 144 12.21 12.95 14.78
CA GLN A 144 12.17 11.77 15.64
C GLN A 144 11.05 10.78 15.28
N SER A 145 10.04 11.21 14.54
CA SER A 145 8.97 10.32 14.06
C SER A 145 9.35 9.66 12.75
N LEU A 146 9.19 8.34 12.65
CA LEU A 146 9.41 7.60 11.42
C LEU A 146 8.52 8.08 10.26
N SER A 147 7.32 8.53 10.56
CA SER A 147 6.40 9.13 9.59
C SER A 147 6.71 10.59 9.28
N LYS A 148 7.72 11.19 9.93
CA LYS A 148 8.07 12.61 9.83
C LYS A 148 6.95 13.57 10.22
N LEU A 149 5.95 13.10 10.96
CA LEU A 149 4.85 13.88 11.47
C LEU A 149 4.99 14.04 12.99
N CYS A 150 4.69 15.21 13.51
CA CYS A 150 4.69 15.45 14.95
C CYS A 150 3.63 14.58 15.65
N ASN A 151 4.02 13.79 16.66
CA ASN A 151 3.09 12.94 17.39
C ASN A 151 2.06 13.75 18.19
N SER A 152 2.41 14.93 18.68
CA SER A 152 1.48 15.82 19.36
C SER A 152 0.40 16.36 18.41
N ALA A 153 0.79 16.75 17.18
CA ALA A 153 -0.17 17.21 16.16
C ALA A 153 -0.99 16.06 15.54
N TYR A 154 -0.46 14.85 15.56
CA TYR A 154 -1.10 13.63 15.06
C TYR A 154 -1.07 12.52 16.12
N PRO A 155 -1.85 12.65 17.20
CA PRO A 155 -1.71 11.77 18.36
C PRO A 155 -2.11 10.31 18.09
N GLN A 156 -2.74 10.02 16.96
CA GLN A 156 -3.08 8.65 16.55
C GLN A 156 -1.89 7.84 16.04
N GLN A 157 -0.73 8.49 15.78
CA GLN A 157 0.46 7.80 15.31
C GLN A 157 0.97 6.79 16.34
N LEU A 158 1.60 5.72 15.83
CA LEU A 158 2.29 4.78 16.70
C LEU A 158 3.38 5.50 17.48
N THR A 159 3.47 5.20 18.77
CA THR A 159 4.56 5.64 19.61
C THR A 159 5.88 4.97 19.19
N ALA A 160 7.03 5.54 19.56
CA ALA A 160 8.33 4.94 19.27
C ALA A 160 8.45 3.50 19.80
N LYS A 161 7.90 3.23 21.00
CA LYS A 161 7.84 1.88 21.59
C LYS A 161 7.01 0.91 20.74
N GLU A 162 5.88 1.35 20.20
CA GLU A 162 5.03 0.54 19.33
C GLU A 162 5.69 0.28 17.97
N VAL A 163 6.35 1.28 17.40
CA VAL A 163 7.13 1.12 16.16
C VAL A 163 8.25 0.10 16.35
N HIS A 164 8.96 0.16 17.49
CA HIS A 164 10.01 -0.81 17.81
C HIS A 164 9.45 -2.24 17.96
N LYS A 165 8.30 -2.41 18.64
CA LYS A 165 7.63 -3.72 18.73
C LYS A 165 7.23 -4.24 17.35
N MET A 166 6.68 -3.38 16.48
CA MET A 166 6.32 -3.74 15.12
C MET A 166 7.54 -4.18 14.30
N HIS A 167 8.64 -3.42 14.39
CA HIS A 167 9.88 -3.78 13.72
C HIS A 167 10.39 -5.14 14.15
N ARG A 168 10.44 -5.39 15.47
CA ARG A 168 10.92 -6.66 16.02
C ARG A 168 10.13 -7.86 15.52
N ILE A 169 8.79 -7.79 15.52
CA ILE A 169 7.98 -8.91 15.04
C ILE A 169 8.06 -9.09 13.52
N LEU A 170 8.09 -7.99 12.75
CA LEU A 170 8.22 -8.07 11.31
C LEU A 170 9.60 -8.56 10.84
N SER A 171 10.65 -8.35 11.63
CA SER A 171 12.03 -8.79 11.34
C SER A 171 12.36 -10.16 11.92
N SER A 172 11.47 -10.75 12.74
CA SER A 172 11.68 -12.06 13.32
C SER A 172 11.69 -13.15 12.26
N GLN A 173 12.63 -14.11 12.38
CA GLN A 173 12.72 -15.28 11.51
C GLN A 173 11.45 -16.12 11.56
N GLU A 174 10.79 -16.21 12.72
CA GLU A 174 9.57 -16.96 12.93
C GLU A 174 8.45 -16.54 11.97
N PHE A 175 8.33 -15.23 11.65
CA PHE A 175 7.25 -14.69 10.83
C PHE A 175 7.70 -14.21 9.45
N GLN A 176 8.93 -14.50 9.02
CA GLN A 176 9.44 -14.02 7.72
C GLN A 176 8.62 -14.56 6.54
N HIS A 177 8.12 -15.78 6.65
CA HIS A 177 7.31 -16.45 5.64
C HIS A 177 5.85 -15.99 5.63
N TRP A 178 5.38 -15.26 6.65
CA TRP A 178 4.02 -14.77 6.70
C TRP A 178 3.84 -13.45 5.94
N PRO A 179 2.70 -13.21 5.27
CA PRO A 179 2.37 -11.90 4.76
C PRO A 179 2.14 -10.90 5.90
N ILE A 180 2.37 -9.61 5.65
CA ILE A 180 2.22 -8.55 6.66
C ILE A 180 0.83 -8.58 7.32
N ILE A 181 -0.22 -8.89 6.56
CA ILE A 181 -1.59 -8.96 7.09
C ILE A 181 -1.74 -10.04 8.16
N SER A 182 -1.14 -11.21 7.96
CA SER A 182 -1.16 -12.30 8.95
C SER A 182 -0.41 -11.92 10.22
N VAL A 183 0.77 -11.29 10.07
CA VAL A 183 1.53 -10.78 11.22
C VAL A 183 0.76 -9.69 11.96
N ALA A 184 0.04 -8.82 11.24
CA ALA A 184 -0.79 -7.77 11.83
C ALA A 184 -1.92 -8.36 12.69
N TYR A 185 -2.68 -9.31 12.15
CA TYR A 185 -3.74 -9.98 12.89
C TYR A 185 -3.20 -10.77 14.10
N TYR A 186 -2.08 -11.48 13.92
CA TYR A 186 -1.42 -12.17 15.02
C TYR A 186 -1.00 -11.18 16.13
N GLY A 187 -0.32 -10.09 15.77
CA GLY A 187 0.10 -9.07 16.73
C GLY A 187 -1.06 -8.42 17.48
N MET A 188 -2.23 -8.27 16.84
CA MET A 188 -3.45 -7.77 17.48
C MET A 188 -4.03 -8.80 18.47
N ARG A 189 -4.06 -10.07 18.12
CA ARG A 189 -4.63 -11.15 18.91
C ARG A 189 -3.77 -11.46 20.13
N GLU A 190 -2.46 -11.57 19.95
CA GLU A 190 -1.49 -11.80 21.02
C GLU A 190 -1.20 -10.53 21.84
N SER A 191 -1.95 -9.46 21.62
CA SER A 191 -1.78 -8.19 22.36
C SER A 191 -0.37 -7.57 22.27
N ILE A 192 0.40 -7.93 21.24
CA ILE A 192 1.75 -7.39 21.00
C ILE A 192 1.66 -5.93 20.55
N LEU A 193 0.80 -5.70 19.53
CA LEU A 193 0.54 -4.35 19.01
C LEU A 193 -0.88 -4.26 18.43
N LYS A 194 -1.67 -3.38 18.99
CA LYS A 194 -3.06 -3.15 18.60
C LYS A 194 -3.15 -1.98 17.62
N ALA A 195 -2.95 -2.29 16.35
CA ALA A 195 -3.05 -1.36 15.24
C ALA A 195 -3.70 -2.04 14.03
N HIS A 196 -4.53 -1.28 13.29
CA HIS A 196 -5.19 -1.79 12.08
C HIS A 196 -4.18 -2.28 11.04
N PRO A 197 -4.43 -3.36 10.27
CA PRO A 197 -3.51 -3.91 9.27
C PRO A 197 -2.94 -2.87 8.29
N ASN A 198 -3.73 -1.87 7.87
CA ASN A 198 -3.25 -0.79 7.00
C ASN A 198 -2.12 0.03 7.64
N THR A 199 -2.15 0.19 8.98
CA THR A 199 -1.07 0.84 9.73
C THR A 199 0.21 0.01 9.65
N TRP A 200 0.11 -1.31 9.75
CA TRP A 200 1.24 -2.23 9.59
C TRP A 200 1.88 -2.11 8.21
N TYR A 201 1.09 -2.08 7.14
CA TYR A 201 1.61 -1.87 5.79
C TYR A 201 2.29 -0.50 5.62
N LYS A 202 1.71 0.57 6.19
CA LYS A 202 2.30 1.91 6.18
C LYS A 202 3.69 1.89 6.83
N TYR A 203 3.78 1.40 8.06
CA TYR A 203 5.04 1.40 8.80
C TYR A 203 6.06 0.41 8.25
N ALA A 204 5.66 -0.77 7.79
CA ALA A 204 6.56 -1.69 7.10
C ALA A 204 7.24 -1.02 5.88
N ARG A 205 6.48 -0.22 5.11
CA ARG A 205 7.02 0.56 4.00
C ARG A 205 8.00 1.64 4.48
N LEU A 206 7.67 2.37 5.53
CA LEU A 206 8.54 3.40 6.12
C LEU A 206 9.85 2.79 6.65
N MET A 207 9.78 1.62 7.25
CA MET A 207 10.94 0.85 7.73
C MET A 207 11.70 0.13 6.61
N ARG A 208 11.24 0.24 5.35
CA ARG A 208 11.80 -0.46 4.18
C ARG A 208 11.84 -1.98 4.32
N LEU A 209 10.96 -2.55 5.13
CA LEU A 209 10.83 -4.00 5.29
C LEU A 209 10.12 -4.57 4.08
N LYS A 210 10.83 -5.39 3.31
CA LYS A 210 10.29 -6.07 2.13
C LYS A 210 9.87 -7.48 2.50
N ARG A 211 8.68 -7.91 2.08
CA ARG A 211 8.25 -9.31 2.07
C ARG A 211 8.38 -9.85 0.64
N ARG A 212 8.69 -11.13 0.51
CA ARG A 212 8.65 -11.80 -0.81
C ARG A 212 7.25 -11.63 -1.38
N ARG A 213 7.18 -11.11 -2.60
CA ARG A 213 5.93 -11.00 -3.36
C ARG A 213 6.09 -11.74 -4.66
N PHE A 214 5.23 -12.71 -4.91
CA PHE A 214 5.12 -13.29 -6.24
C PHE A 214 4.38 -12.30 -7.12
N LYS A 215 4.89 -12.05 -8.33
CA LYS A 215 4.16 -11.29 -9.34
C LYS A 215 2.89 -12.08 -9.67
N LYS A 216 1.76 -11.64 -9.15
CA LYS A 216 0.47 -12.13 -9.63
C LYS A 216 0.28 -11.59 -11.04
N LEU A 217 0.22 -12.48 -12.03
CA LEU A 217 -0.35 -12.13 -13.32
C LEU A 217 -1.78 -11.67 -13.05
N LYS A 218 -2.14 -10.47 -13.52
CA LYS A 218 -3.50 -9.99 -13.48
C LYS A 218 -4.33 -10.91 -14.39
N LYS A 219 -5.05 -11.84 -13.81
CA LYS A 219 -6.11 -12.57 -14.51
C LYS A 219 -7.43 -12.00 -14.01
N ASN A 220 -8.28 -11.57 -14.92
CA ASN A 220 -9.66 -11.25 -14.60
C ASN A 220 -10.35 -12.57 -14.26
N TYR A 221 -10.77 -12.72 -13.02
CA TYR A 221 -11.52 -13.88 -12.57
C TYR A 221 -12.97 -13.42 -12.35
N ASP A 222 -13.90 -14.10 -12.98
CA ASP A 222 -15.29 -14.07 -12.59
C ASP A 222 -15.45 -14.83 -11.26
N GLU A 223 -16.60 -14.84 -10.64
CA GLU A 223 -16.84 -15.43 -9.33
C GLU A 223 -16.38 -16.90 -9.28
N GLY A 224 -15.40 -17.16 -8.41
CA GLY A 224 -14.92 -18.52 -8.16
C GLY A 224 -15.90 -19.29 -7.27
N LEU A 225 -15.85 -20.62 -7.35
CA LEU A 225 -16.60 -21.51 -6.47
C LEU A 225 -16.32 -21.18 -5.00
N ARG A 226 -17.34 -20.79 -4.25
CA ARG A 226 -17.23 -20.49 -2.82
C ARG A 226 -18.28 -21.27 -2.05
N ALA A 227 -17.83 -21.97 -1.00
CA ALA A 227 -18.69 -22.60 -0.02
C ALA A 227 -19.18 -21.57 1.00
N SER A 228 -20.36 -21.80 1.55
CA SER A 228 -20.99 -20.98 2.60
C SER A 228 -20.73 -21.53 4.01
N ALA A 229 -20.37 -22.80 4.11
CA ALA A 229 -20.11 -23.48 5.37
C ALA A 229 -18.93 -24.48 5.24
N PRO A 230 -18.29 -24.88 6.36
CA PRO A 230 -17.30 -25.93 6.36
C PRO A 230 -17.88 -27.27 5.84
N ASN A 231 -17.06 -28.03 5.12
CA ASN A 231 -17.39 -29.32 4.54
C ASN A 231 -18.44 -29.31 3.43
N GLU A 232 -18.89 -28.17 2.95
CA GLU A 232 -19.75 -28.08 1.77
C GLU A 232 -18.99 -28.43 0.49
N LYS A 233 -17.73 -27.95 0.38
CA LYS A 233 -16.88 -28.21 -0.78
C LYS A 233 -15.44 -28.44 -0.35
N TRP A 234 -14.83 -29.49 -0.88
CA TRP A 234 -13.41 -29.77 -0.73
C TRP A 234 -12.67 -29.64 -2.05
N HIS A 235 -11.43 -29.24 -1.99
CA HIS A 235 -10.51 -29.24 -3.13
C HIS A 235 -9.36 -30.19 -2.82
N ALA A 236 -9.06 -31.09 -3.75
CA ALA A 236 -7.93 -31.98 -3.64
C ALA A 236 -6.97 -31.76 -4.83
N ASP A 237 -5.68 -31.78 -4.54
CA ASP A 237 -4.63 -31.63 -5.55
C ASP A 237 -3.35 -32.36 -5.10
N ILE A 238 -2.45 -32.59 -6.04
CA ILE A 238 -1.11 -33.12 -5.79
C ILE A 238 -0.10 -32.09 -6.26
N THR A 239 0.87 -31.82 -5.43
CA THR A 239 1.97 -30.94 -5.82
C THR A 239 3.31 -31.65 -5.58
N GLU A 240 4.25 -31.43 -6.47
CA GLU A 240 5.58 -32.06 -6.41
C GLU A 240 6.63 -31.14 -5.79
N LEU A 241 7.61 -31.71 -5.12
CA LEU A 241 8.82 -31.05 -4.64
C LEU A 241 10.03 -31.92 -4.96
N LYS A 242 11.03 -31.32 -5.60
CA LYS A 242 12.33 -31.97 -5.79
C LYS A 242 13.17 -31.77 -4.53
N THR A 243 13.58 -32.86 -3.88
CA THR A 243 14.41 -32.87 -2.68
C THR A 243 15.90 -32.81 -3.02
N ALA A 244 16.75 -32.52 -2.04
CA ALA A 244 18.19 -32.34 -2.29
C ALA A 244 18.90 -33.65 -2.72
N ASP A 245 18.33 -34.82 -2.41
CA ASP A 245 18.77 -36.12 -2.89
C ASP A 245 18.46 -36.37 -4.39
N GLY A 246 17.86 -35.38 -5.06
CA GLY A 246 17.52 -35.42 -6.49
C GLY A 246 16.21 -36.15 -6.80
N ARG A 247 15.52 -36.71 -5.83
CA ARG A 247 14.25 -37.40 -6.01
C ARG A 247 13.09 -36.41 -6.01
N THR A 248 11.99 -36.81 -6.64
CA THR A 248 10.73 -36.03 -6.60
C THR A 248 9.81 -36.65 -5.54
N SER A 249 9.34 -35.82 -4.62
CA SER A 249 8.33 -36.19 -3.63
C SER A 249 7.00 -35.53 -3.98
N TYR A 250 5.90 -36.24 -3.81
CA TYR A 250 4.54 -35.79 -4.11
C TYR A 250 3.78 -35.52 -2.82
N ILE A 251 3.21 -34.31 -2.72
CA ILE A 251 2.43 -33.87 -1.56
C ILE A 251 0.95 -33.88 -1.96
N TYR A 252 0.19 -34.77 -1.39
CA TYR A 252 -1.26 -34.84 -1.52
C TYR A 252 -1.90 -33.90 -0.51
N LEU A 253 -2.84 -33.10 -0.95
CA LEU A 253 -3.52 -32.13 -0.11
C LEU A 253 -5.02 -32.19 -0.37
N VAL A 254 -5.79 -32.12 0.71
CA VAL A 254 -7.21 -31.83 0.67
C VAL A 254 -7.48 -30.62 1.54
N MET A 255 -8.24 -29.66 1.01
CA MET A 255 -8.54 -28.40 1.66
C MET A 255 -10.03 -28.12 1.63
N ASP A 256 -10.58 -27.71 2.77
CA ASP A 256 -11.94 -27.17 2.84
C ASP A 256 -12.00 -25.79 2.16
N ASN A 257 -12.98 -25.61 1.29
CA ASN A 257 -13.15 -24.40 0.51
C ASN A 257 -13.52 -23.18 1.36
N PHE A 258 -14.40 -23.35 2.35
CA PHE A 258 -14.87 -22.27 3.20
C PHE A 258 -13.76 -21.73 4.11
N SER A 259 -13.18 -22.62 4.91
CA SER A 259 -12.22 -22.29 5.96
C SER A 259 -10.76 -22.21 5.52
N ARG A 260 -10.43 -22.73 4.33
CA ARG A 260 -9.04 -22.95 3.87
C ARG A 260 -8.27 -23.97 4.71
N TYR A 261 -8.94 -24.71 5.58
CA TYR A 261 -8.34 -25.70 6.45
C TYR A 261 -7.83 -26.90 5.64
N ILE A 262 -6.58 -27.28 5.86
CA ILE A 262 -6.02 -28.55 5.32
C ILE A 262 -6.62 -29.68 6.14
N THR A 263 -7.57 -30.40 5.56
CA THR A 263 -8.30 -31.48 6.24
C THR A 263 -7.48 -32.75 6.33
N SER A 264 -6.67 -33.04 5.31
CA SER A 264 -5.71 -34.13 5.27
C SER A 264 -4.56 -33.87 4.32
N TRP A 265 -3.48 -34.61 4.50
CA TRP A 265 -2.29 -34.52 3.63
C TRP A 265 -1.47 -35.80 3.72
N ARG A 266 -0.70 -36.11 2.65
CA ARG A 266 0.28 -37.21 2.62
C ARG A 266 1.49 -36.80 1.78
N VAL A 267 2.62 -37.43 2.04
CA VAL A 267 3.82 -37.34 1.21
C VAL A 267 4.15 -38.73 0.68
N ALA A 268 4.40 -38.84 -0.63
CA ALA A 268 4.73 -40.11 -1.28
C ALA A 268 5.84 -39.92 -2.31
N ASP A 269 6.48 -41.03 -2.68
CA ASP A 269 7.52 -41.11 -3.72
C ASP A 269 6.95 -41.18 -5.14
N LYS A 270 5.69 -41.53 -5.26
CA LYS A 270 4.98 -41.65 -6.53
C LYS A 270 3.52 -41.27 -6.41
N VAL A 271 2.91 -40.93 -7.55
CA VAL A 271 1.47 -40.73 -7.64
C VAL A 271 0.76 -42.05 -7.75
N CYS A 272 -0.12 -42.37 -6.79
CA CYS A 272 -0.90 -43.61 -6.82
C CYS A 272 -2.25 -43.46 -6.09
N ALA A 273 -3.21 -44.31 -6.51
CA ALA A 273 -4.56 -44.36 -5.97
C ALA A 273 -4.61 -44.74 -4.47
N LYS A 274 -3.71 -45.60 -4.02
CA LYS A 274 -3.66 -46.00 -2.59
C LYS A 274 -3.49 -44.80 -1.65
N VAL A 275 -2.50 -43.95 -1.92
CA VAL A 275 -2.23 -42.76 -1.11
C VAL A 275 -3.39 -41.75 -1.21
N ARG A 276 -4.03 -41.67 -2.37
CA ARG A 276 -5.21 -40.85 -2.54
C ARG A 276 -6.39 -41.32 -1.71
N ILE A 277 -6.64 -42.61 -1.68
CA ILE A 277 -7.68 -43.24 -0.84
C ILE A 277 -7.42 -42.92 0.63
N GLU A 278 -6.21 -43.18 1.13
CA GLU A 278 -5.83 -42.88 2.51
C GLU A 278 -6.02 -41.41 2.87
N THR A 279 -5.74 -40.50 1.90
CA THR A 279 -5.93 -39.06 2.10
C THR A 279 -7.41 -38.71 2.19
N PHE A 280 -8.26 -39.31 1.36
CA PHE A 280 -9.71 -39.07 1.38
C PHE A 280 -10.37 -39.68 2.61
N GLU A 281 -9.99 -40.90 3.01
CA GLU A 281 -10.46 -41.53 4.25
C GLU A 281 -10.18 -40.63 5.46
N GLU A 282 -8.95 -40.14 5.59
CA GLU A 282 -8.61 -39.22 6.67
C GLU A 282 -9.44 -37.92 6.61
N THR A 283 -9.68 -37.37 5.42
CA THR A 283 -10.56 -36.18 5.26
C THR A 283 -11.97 -36.47 5.76
N ILE A 284 -12.54 -37.59 5.36
CA ILE A 284 -13.90 -38.03 5.75
C ILE A 284 -14.00 -38.19 7.27
N ILE A 285 -13.00 -38.85 7.88
CA ILE A 285 -12.93 -39.05 9.34
C ILE A 285 -12.79 -37.68 10.05
N ASN A 286 -11.89 -36.82 9.59
CA ASN A 286 -11.66 -35.50 10.18
C ASN A 286 -12.87 -34.57 10.05
N ALA A 287 -13.65 -34.71 8.99
CA ALA A 287 -14.92 -33.99 8.78
C ALA A 287 -16.09 -34.57 9.58
N GLY A 288 -15.95 -35.81 10.12
CA GLY A 288 -17.00 -36.48 10.85
C GLY A 288 -18.18 -36.90 9.97
N LEU A 289 -17.96 -37.14 8.65
CA LEU A 289 -19.03 -37.56 7.75
C LEU A 289 -19.51 -38.97 8.06
N LYS A 290 -20.83 -39.15 8.09
CA LYS A 290 -21.47 -40.45 8.33
C LYS A 290 -22.09 -41.00 7.02
N PRO A 291 -22.06 -42.30 6.78
CA PRO A 291 -22.51 -42.90 5.52
C PRO A 291 -23.94 -42.59 5.08
N LYS A 292 -24.84 -42.26 5.98
CA LYS A 292 -26.26 -41.99 5.68
C LYS A 292 -26.66 -40.51 5.93
N GLN A 293 -25.73 -39.59 5.92
CA GLN A 293 -25.98 -38.18 6.12
C GLN A 293 -26.72 -37.59 4.90
N LYS A 294 -27.71 -36.69 5.10
CA LYS A 294 -28.46 -36.04 4.02
C LYS A 294 -27.66 -35.00 3.27
N GLU A 295 -26.82 -34.27 3.99
CA GLU A 295 -26.00 -33.21 3.40
C GLU A 295 -24.83 -33.81 2.64
N LYS A 296 -24.66 -33.41 1.39
CA LYS A 296 -23.61 -33.89 0.51
C LYS A 296 -22.44 -32.90 0.48
N THR A 297 -21.25 -33.44 0.41
CA THR A 297 -20.00 -32.68 0.22
C THR A 297 -19.54 -32.81 -1.23
N GLU A 298 -19.26 -31.72 -1.89
CA GLU A 298 -18.66 -31.73 -3.22
C GLU A 298 -17.13 -31.84 -3.10
N LEU A 299 -16.53 -32.88 -3.68
CA LEU A 299 -15.08 -33.07 -3.77
C LEU A 299 -14.60 -32.70 -5.17
N ILE A 300 -13.89 -31.58 -5.28
CA ILE A 300 -13.35 -31.07 -6.54
C ILE A 300 -11.93 -31.59 -6.71
N VAL A 301 -11.69 -32.37 -7.77
CA VAL A 301 -10.41 -32.98 -8.15
C VAL A 301 -10.05 -32.61 -9.58
N ASP A 302 -8.76 -32.74 -9.94
CA ASP A 302 -8.32 -32.69 -11.32
C ASP A 302 -8.59 -34.04 -12.05
N GLY A 303 -8.37 -34.04 -13.38
CA GLY A 303 -8.59 -35.22 -14.24
C GLY A 303 -7.55 -36.33 -14.13
N GLY A 304 -6.71 -36.35 -13.09
CA GLY A 304 -5.66 -37.36 -12.92
C GLY A 304 -6.20 -38.79 -12.73
N THR A 305 -5.41 -39.77 -13.17
CA THR A 305 -5.77 -41.21 -13.07
C THR A 305 -5.88 -41.69 -11.62
N GLU A 306 -5.15 -41.07 -10.72
CA GLU A 306 -5.20 -41.35 -9.27
C GLU A 306 -6.53 -40.92 -8.62
N ASN A 307 -7.24 -40.00 -9.27
CA ASN A 307 -8.57 -39.54 -8.85
C ASN A 307 -9.70 -40.28 -9.56
N ASN A 308 -9.43 -40.83 -10.75
CA ASN A 308 -10.39 -41.47 -11.65
C ASN A 308 -10.12 -42.97 -11.75
N ASN A 309 -10.34 -43.69 -10.65
CA ASN A 309 -10.23 -45.13 -10.60
C ASN A 309 -11.31 -45.76 -9.73
N LYS A 310 -11.61 -47.00 -10.00
CA LYS A 310 -12.70 -47.74 -9.34
C LYS A 310 -12.55 -47.80 -7.81
N SER A 311 -11.35 -47.86 -7.29
CA SER A 311 -11.13 -47.96 -5.84
C SER A 311 -11.48 -46.65 -5.11
N VAL A 312 -11.17 -45.50 -5.71
CA VAL A 312 -11.58 -44.20 -5.18
C VAL A 312 -13.09 -44.03 -5.25
N GLU A 313 -13.70 -44.44 -6.35
CA GLU A 313 -15.16 -44.40 -6.53
C GLU A 313 -15.87 -45.25 -5.49
N THR A 314 -15.44 -46.49 -5.29
CA THR A 314 -15.96 -47.42 -4.26
C THR A 314 -15.84 -46.83 -2.84
N LEU A 315 -14.77 -46.09 -2.52
CA LEU A 315 -14.65 -45.38 -1.26
C LEU A 315 -15.71 -44.28 -1.14
N LEU A 316 -15.79 -43.41 -2.14
CA LEU A 316 -16.66 -42.23 -2.09
C LEU A 316 -18.15 -42.61 -2.09
N GLU A 317 -18.54 -43.65 -2.78
CA GLU A 317 -19.91 -44.18 -2.80
C GLU A 317 -20.45 -44.60 -1.40
N LYS A 318 -19.56 -44.90 -0.45
CA LYS A 318 -19.95 -45.22 0.92
C LYS A 318 -20.38 -44.05 1.76
N TYR A 319 -20.04 -42.82 1.30
CA TYR A 319 -20.23 -41.56 2.02
C TYR A 319 -20.99 -40.55 1.15
N PRO A 320 -21.62 -39.53 1.73
CA PRO A 320 -22.33 -38.48 0.98
C PRO A 320 -21.35 -37.50 0.34
N VAL A 321 -20.49 -37.99 -0.56
CA VAL A 321 -19.46 -37.20 -1.25
C VAL A 321 -19.66 -37.32 -2.76
N ASP A 322 -19.98 -36.18 -3.39
CA ASP A 322 -20.13 -36.09 -4.84
C ASP A 322 -18.80 -35.61 -5.46
N LYS A 323 -18.13 -36.49 -6.21
CA LYS A 323 -16.88 -36.16 -6.90
C LYS A 323 -17.15 -35.33 -8.14
N LEU A 324 -16.52 -34.15 -8.23
CA LEU A 324 -16.55 -33.26 -9.39
C LEU A 324 -15.15 -33.18 -10.00
N VAL A 325 -15.03 -33.53 -11.28
CA VAL A 325 -13.76 -33.42 -11.99
C VAL A 325 -13.66 -32.02 -12.62
N ALA A 326 -12.63 -31.27 -12.27
CA ALA A 326 -12.36 -29.98 -12.86
C ALA A 326 -12.11 -30.14 -14.36
N LEU A 327 -12.95 -29.54 -15.18
CA LEU A 327 -12.78 -29.53 -16.62
C LEU A 327 -11.60 -28.63 -16.99
N ARG A 328 -10.78 -29.05 -17.97
CA ARG A 328 -9.63 -28.26 -18.45
C ARG A 328 -10.01 -26.86 -18.90
N ASP A 329 -11.25 -26.67 -19.36
CA ASP A 329 -11.77 -25.39 -19.86
C ASP A 329 -12.33 -24.49 -18.75
N ILE A 330 -12.57 -25.02 -17.55
CA ILE A 330 -12.96 -24.24 -16.37
C ILE A 330 -11.71 -23.99 -15.53
N LEU A 331 -10.85 -23.10 -15.98
CA LEU A 331 -9.58 -22.70 -15.34
C LEU A 331 -9.69 -22.28 -13.86
N LYS A 332 -10.89 -22.28 -13.27
CA LYS A 332 -11.19 -21.70 -11.95
C LYS A 332 -11.63 -22.70 -10.92
N SER A 333 -11.99 -23.90 -11.31
CA SER A 333 -12.56 -24.88 -10.40
C SER A 333 -11.59 -25.30 -9.30
N ASN A 334 -10.28 -25.35 -9.56
CA ASN A 334 -9.26 -25.78 -8.58
C ASN A 334 -8.27 -24.67 -8.14
N SER A 335 -8.55 -23.41 -8.47
CA SER A 335 -7.67 -22.26 -8.20
C SER A 335 -7.34 -22.06 -6.71
N MET A 336 -8.17 -22.55 -5.82
CA MET A 336 -7.97 -22.41 -4.38
C MET A 336 -6.86 -23.30 -3.86
N VAL A 337 -6.88 -24.58 -4.21
CA VAL A 337 -5.82 -25.52 -3.80
C VAL A 337 -4.51 -25.22 -4.51
N GLU A 338 -4.55 -24.73 -5.76
CA GLU A 338 -3.36 -24.20 -6.43
C GLU A 338 -2.74 -23.03 -5.65
N SER A 339 -3.58 -22.16 -5.09
CA SER A 339 -3.12 -21.06 -4.23
C SER A 339 -2.50 -21.58 -2.94
N LEU A 340 -3.08 -22.62 -2.35
CA LEU A 340 -2.51 -23.33 -1.19
C LEU A 340 -1.15 -23.94 -1.53
N ASN A 341 -1.05 -24.66 -2.63
CA ASN A 341 0.20 -25.25 -3.10
C ASN A 341 1.31 -24.21 -3.25
N LYS A 342 0.97 -23.03 -3.81
CA LYS A 342 1.91 -21.90 -3.89
C LYS A 342 2.35 -21.42 -2.52
N ILE A 343 1.42 -21.28 -1.57
CA ILE A 343 1.76 -20.89 -0.20
C ILE A 343 2.69 -21.90 0.44
N ILE A 344 2.35 -23.21 0.37
CA ILE A 344 3.17 -24.28 0.95
C ILE A 344 4.57 -24.28 0.34
N LYS A 345 4.68 -24.31 -0.97
CA LYS A 345 5.98 -24.33 -1.65
C LYS A 345 6.82 -23.09 -1.35
N TYR A 346 6.26 -21.91 -1.56
CA TYR A 346 7.05 -20.68 -1.57
C TYR A 346 7.26 -20.08 -0.19
N ASP A 347 6.28 -20.19 0.70
CA ASP A 347 6.41 -19.62 2.04
C ASP A 347 7.13 -20.58 2.98
N TYR A 348 6.93 -21.91 2.81
CA TYR A 348 7.43 -22.90 3.77
C TYR A 348 8.54 -23.80 3.24
N LEU A 349 8.42 -24.36 2.03
CA LEU A 349 9.33 -25.43 1.58
C LEU A 349 10.57 -24.89 0.87
N TYR A 350 10.44 -24.06 -0.14
CA TYR A 350 11.58 -23.51 -0.90
C TYR A 350 12.61 -22.70 -0.09
N PRO A 351 12.24 -22.02 1.03
CA PRO A 351 13.24 -21.41 1.89
C PRO A 351 14.12 -22.40 2.66
N ARG A 352 13.78 -23.70 2.65
CA ARG A 352 14.47 -24.79 3.37
C ARG A 352 15.20 -25.68 2.40
N ASN A 353 16.36 -26.18 2.82
CA ASN A 353 17.07 -27.23 2.09
C ASN A 353 16.59 -28.59 2.64
N ILE A 354 15.62 -29.21 1.97
CA ILE A 354 14.99 -30.46 2.39
C ILE A 354 15.71 -31.60 1.74
N HIS A 355 16.35 -32.46 2.51
CA HIS A 355 17.23 -33.50 2.01
C HIS A 355 16.48 -34.66 1.34
N ASP A 356 15.44 -35.15 1.96
CA ASP A 356 14.70 -36.32 1.51
C ASP A 356 13.20 -36.26 1.85
N GLN A 357 12.46 -37.25 1.39
CA GLN A 357 11.02 -37.38 1.63
C GLN A 357 10.67 -37.49 3.13
N LYS A 358 11.48 -38.16 3.96
CA LYS A 358 11.21 -38.31 5.40
C LYS A 358 11.32 -36.98 6.12
N GLU A 359 12.31 -36.19 5.75
CA GLU A 359 12.45 -34.80 6.26
C GLU A 359 11.29 -33.94 5.80
N LEU A 360 10.87 -34.04 4.53
CA LEU A 360 9.70 -33.34 4.01
C LEU A 360 8.45 -33.68 4.83
N GLU A 361 8.19 -34.93 5.07
CA GLU A 361 7.04 -35.38 5.88
C GLU A 361 7.10 -34.81 7.30
N LYS A 362 8.27 -34.85 7.94
CA LYS A 362 8.51 -34.29 9.28
C LYS A 362 8.24 -32.76 9.28
N ILE A 363 8.68 -32.02 8.27
CA ILE A 363 8.45 -30.59 8.13
C ILE A 363 6.96 -30.31 7.92
N MET A 364 6.28 -31.06 7.06
CA MET A 364 4.84 -30.92 6.85
C MET A 364 4.08 -31.15 8.17
N ARG A 365 4.41 -32.20 8.91
CA ARG A 365 3.74 -32.59 10.16
C ARG A 365 3.99 -31.59 11.29
N LYS A 366 5.24 -31.17 11.49
CA LYS A 366 5.63 -30.37 12.67
C LYS A 366 5.58 -28.86 12.46
N ILE A 367 5.69 -28.41 11.21
CA ILE A 367 5.83 -26.98 10.91
C ILE A 367 4.72 -26.50 9.99
N VAL A 368 4.59 -27.06 8.78
CA VAL A 368 3.75 -26.45 7.73
C VAL A 368 2.28 -26.49 8.10
N VAL A 369 1.76 -27.69 8.37
CA VAL A 369 0.32 -27.86 8.63
C VAL A 369 -0.12 -27.21 9.94
N PRO A 370 0.59 -27.37 11.07
CA PRO A 370 0.23 -26.68 12.30
C PRO A 370 0.34 -25.15 12.20
N ASP A 371 1.39 -24.62 11.58
CA ASP A 371 1.53 -23.18 11.42
C ASP A 371 0.44 -22.62 10.51
N TYR A 372 0.16 -23.28 9.38
CA TYR A 372 -0.85 -22.85 8.44
C TYR A 372 -2.27 -22.94 9.00
N ASN A 373 -2.64 -24.08 9.58
CA ASN A 373 -3.99 -24.34 10.08
C ASN A 373 -4.30 -23.60 11.38
N ASP A 374 -3.37 -23.65 12.37
CA ASP A 374 -3.67 -23.30 13.74
C ASP A 374 -3.10 -21.95 14.19
N LYS A 375 -2.02 -21.48 13.56
CA LYS A 375 -1.29 -20.30 14.03
C LYS A 375 -1.38 -19.09 13.11
N ARG A 376 -1.30 -19.31 11.80
CA ARG A 376 -1.24 -18.23 10.80
C ARG A 376 -2.63 -17.64 10.51
N PRO A 377 -2.93 -16.39 10.94
CA PRO A 377 -4.18 -15.75 10.58
C PRO A 377 -4.27 -15.49 9.07
N ASN A 378 -5.43 -15.74 8.49
CA ASN A 378 -5.68 -15.54 7.06
C ASN A 378 -6.43 -14.21 6.82
N GLY A 379 -5.91 -13.39 5.90
CA GLY A 379 -6.53 -12.10 5.57
C GLY A 379 -7.90 -12.22 4.90
N GLN A 380 -8.14 -13.29 4.15
CA GLN A 380 -9.44 -13.56 3.50
C GLN A 380 -10.49 -14.05 4.51
N LEU A 381 -10.06 -14.58 5.64
CA LEU A 381 -10.90 -15.00 6.75
C LEU A 381 -10.98 -13.93 7.86
N PHE A 382 -10.76 -12.67 7.50
CA PHE A 382 -10.80 -11.53 8.43
C PHE A 382 -9.91 -11.69 9.67
N GLY A 383 -8.81 -12.44 9.55
CA GLY A 383 -7.85 -12.67 10.62
C GLY A 383 -8.14 -13.90 11.48
N LEU A 384 -9.09 -14.73 11.12
CA LEU A 384 -9.21 -16.10 11.63
C LEU A 384 -8.08 -16.97 11.07
N THR A 385 -7.66 -17.97 11.84
CA THR A 385 -6.90 -19.08 11.30
C THR A 385 -7.84 -20.03 10.54
N PRO A 386 -7.33 -20.86 9.62
CA PRO A 386 -8.13 -21.91 8.99
C PRO A 386 -8.88 -22.81 10.00
N ALA A 387 -8.21 -23.22 11.09
CA ALA A 387 -8.82 -24.05 12.14
C ALA A 387 -9.98 -23.35 12.86
N GLU A 388 -9.87 -22.05 13.09
CA GLU A 388 -10.96 -21.26 13.70
C GLU A 388 -12.15 -21.12 12.75
N ALA A 389 -11.89 -20.85 11.48
CA ALA A 389 -12.94 -20.78 10.47
C ALA A 389 -13.61 -22.14 10.22
N TYR A 390 -12.88 -23.24 10.40
CA TYR A 390 -13.43 -24.60 10.32
C TYR A 390 -14.26 -25.01 11.55
N GLY A 391 -14.31 -24.16 12.59
CA GLY A 391 -15.03 -24.45 13.84
C GLY A 391 -14.25 -25.23 14.89
N ARG A 392 -12.94 -25.41 14.70
CA ARG A 392 -12.07 -26.11 15.68
C ARG A 392 -11.72 -25.26 16.89
N LYS A 393 -11.81 -23.94 16.79
CA LYS A 393 -11.49 -22.98 17.85
C LYS A 393 -12.45 -21.78 17.80
N THR A 394 -12.69 -21.15 18.94
CA THR A 394 -13.53 -19.96 19.04
C THR A 394 -12.69 -18.70 19.27
N VAL A 395 -13.11 -17.57 18.68
CA VAL A 395 -12.45 -16.27 18.82
C VAL A 395 -13.43 -15.23 19.37
N ASN A 396 -13.01 -14.56 20.43
CA ASN A 396 -13.78 -13.46 20.99
C ASN A 396 -13.41 -12.11 20.33
N PHE A 397 -14.04 -11.81 19.19
CA PHE A 397 -13.83 -10.56 18.44
C PHE A 397 -14.21 -9.32 19.24
N LYS A 398 -15.24 -9.40 20.10
CA LYS A 398 -15.67 -8.27 20.96
C LYS A 398 -14.53 -7.84 21.86
N LYS A 399 -13.90 -8.79 22.56
CA LYS A 399 -12.75 -8.53 23.42
C LYS A 399 -11.54 -7.97 22.67
N ILE A 400 -11.27 -8.46 21.44
CA ILE A 400 -10.19 -7.92 20.61
C ILE A 400 -10.47 -6.46 20.26
N ARG A 401 -11.71 -6.13 19.85
CA ARG A 401 -12.12 -4.77 19.50
C ARG A 401 -12.02 -3.81 20.67
N GLU A 402 -12.53 -4.20 21.85
CA GLU A 402 -12.44 -3.41 23.07
C GLU A 402 -10.99 -3.06 23.42
N LYS A 403 -10.10 -4.05 23.39
CA LYS A 403 -8.68 -3.83 23.62
C LYS A 403 -8.00 -2.96 22.55
N MET A 404 -8.48 -2.98 21.29
CA MET A 404 -7.98 -2.07 20.25
C MET A 404 -8.38 -0.62 20.53
N VAL A 405 -9.62 -0.39 20.93
CA VAL A 405 -10.12 0.95 21.28
C VAL A 405 -9.35 1.49 22.49
N GLU A 406 -9.18 0.68 23.53
CA GLU A 406 -8.39 1.05 24.71
C GLU A 406 -6.94 1.44 24.35
N ALA A 407 -6.27 0.62 23.54
CA ALA A 407 -4.91 0.91 23.09
C ALA A 407 -4.83 2.19 22.24
N HIS A 408 -5.86 2.47 21.46
CA HIS A 408 -5.95 3.71 20.68
C HIS A 408 -6.06 4.94 21.59
N HIS A 409 -6.93 4.91 22.60
CA HIS A 409 -7.06 6.01 23.57
C HIS A 409 -5.77 6.22 24.37
N LYS A 410 -5.15 5.15 24.87
CA LYS A 410 -3.85 5.22 25.56
C LYS A 410 -2.76 5.85 24.69
N ARG A 411 -2.72 5.52 23.40
CA ARG A 411 -1.76 6.09 22.43
C ARG A 411 -2.00 7.59 22.26
N ILE A 412 -3.25 8.01 22.08
CA ILE A 412 -3.61 9.43 21.93
C ILE A 412 -3.18 10.21 23.17
N ALA A 413 -3.56 9.75 24.36
CA ALA A 413 -3.19 10.39 25.61
C ALA A 413 -1.67 10.49 25.77
N TYR A 414 -0.94 9.40 25.49
CA TYR A 414 0.52 9.39 25.54
C TYR A 414 1.14 10.42 24.58
N ASN A 415 0.70 10.44 23.34
CA ASN A 415 1.25 11.35 22.32
C ASN A 415 0.92 12.83 22.59
N GLN A 416 -0.21 13.11 23.25
CA GLN A 416 -0.60 14.48 23.64
C GLN A 416 0.21 14.97 24.83
N THR A 417 0.51 14.11 25.81
CA THR A 417 1.21 14.48 27.05
C THR A 417 2.73 14.45 26.94
N HIS A 418 3.28 13.64 26.02
CA HIS A 418 4.72 13.54 25.83
C HIS A 418 5.19 14.46 24.70
N ALA A 419 5.40 15.73 25.03
CA ALA A 419 5.96 16.71 24.12
C ALA A 419 7.39 16.33 23.72
N CYS A 420 7.75 16.55 22.45
CA CYS A 420 9.12 16.41 21.97
C CYS A 420 9.99 17.49 22.59
N LEU A 421 10.88 17.13 23.50
CA LEU A 421 11.93 18.04 24.01
C LEU A 421 12.80 18.45 22.81
N GLY A 422 12.88 19.75 22.52
CA GLY A 422 13.71 20.30 21.46
C GLY A 422 13.11 20.29 20.06
N CYS A 423 11.78 20.30 19.92
CA CYS A 423 11.12 20.49 18.63
C CYS A 423 11.45 21.89 18.05
N PRO A 424 12.12 21.99 16.87
CA PRO A 424 12.48 23.29 16.30
C PRO A 424 11.26 24.10 15.84
N PHE A 425 10.07 23.55 15.86
CA PHE A 425 8.82 24.17 15.44
C PHE A 425 7.90 24.57 16.58
N GLY A 426 8.39 24.57 17.83
CA GLY A 426 7.62 25.08 18.98
C GLY A 426 6.36 24.30 19.33
N CYS A 427 6.34 22.98 19.12
CA CYS A 427 5.20 22.11 19.50
C CYS A 427 4.91 22.09 21.02
N ASN A 428 5.69 22.83 21.80
CA ASN A 428 5.56 22.92 23.27
C ASN A 428 4.77 24.17 23.73
N GLN A 429 4.17 24.92 22.82
CA GLN A 429 3.35 26.08 23.20
C GLN A 429 1.90 25.79 22.83
N ASN A 430 1.21 25.05 23.73
CA ASN A 430 -0.16 25.29 24.18
C ASN A 430 -0.44 24.41 25.38
#